data_c84311445bb34e0ac6274a8b14c21c9f
#
_entry.id   c84311445bb34e0ac6274a8b14c21c9f
#
_cell.length_a   1.000
_cell.length_b   1.000
_cell.length_c   1.000
_cell.angle_alpha   90.00
_cell.angle_beta   90.00
_cell.angle_gamma   90.00
#
_symmetry.space_group_name_H-M   'P 1'
#
loop_
_entity.id
_entity.type
_entity.pdbx_description
1 polymer ?
#
loop_
_entity_poly.entity_id
_entity_poly.type
_entity_poly.pdbx_seq_one_letter_code
_entity_poly.pdbx_strand_id
1 'polypeptide(L)'
;SLESHPLLASIKQLMSTSPMPWDDVLTQLTAHFECPVATVHMMDASDGMLHLRGQQGLPPFVLDKVQVIPVGKGMAGIAAERKQPVQVCNLQTDDSGVARPSAKLTQMEGSLAAPMLVDGDVRGVLGIAKPTAYDFSDAETDLLMAVGALLADS
;
A
#
# COMPACT_ATOMS: atom_id res chain seq x y z
N SER A 1 -8.26 -21.54 -0.78
CA SER A 1 -8.72 -20.42 -1.57
C SER A 1 -8.24 -19.11 -0.95
N LEU A 2 -8.26 -18.05 -1.71
CA LEU A 2 -7.87 -16.74 -1.22
C LEU A 2 -8.77 -16.28 -0.07
N GLU A 3 -10.06 -16.55 -0.15
CA GLU A 3 -11.04 -16.15 0.87
C GLU A 3 -10.77 -16.75 2.24
N SER A 4 -10.16 -17.92 2.29
CA SER A 4 -9.84 -18.61 3.55
C SER A 4 -8.39 -18.36 4.02
N HIS A 5 -7.68 -17.44 3.39
CA HIS A 5 -6.29 -17.17 3.75
C HIS A 5 -6.17 -16.65 5.19
N PRO A 6 -5.24 -17.18 6.00
CA PRO A 6 -5.09 -16.77 7.40
C PRO A 6 -4.87 -15.27 7.60
N LEU A 7 -4.15 -14.61 6.69
CA LEU A 7 -3.92 -13.17 6.78
C LEU A 7 -5.23 -12.39 6.71
N LEU A 8 -6.15 -12.78 5.81
CA LEU A 8 -7.45 -12.12 5.69
C LEU A 8 -8.29 -12.31 6.95
N ALA A 9 -8.27 -13.51 7.53
CA ALA A 9 -8.97 -13.78 8.77
C ALA A 9 -8.43 -12.93 9.92
N SER A 10 -7.11 -12.82 10.04
CA SER A 10 -6.43 -12.02 11.05
C SER A 10 -6.80 -10.54 10.94
N ILE A 11 -6.73 -9.99 9.73
CA ILE A 11 -7.06 -8.58 9.49
C ILE A 11 -8.55 -8.32 9.75
N LYS A 12 -9.41 -9.22 9.32
CA LYS A 12 -10.85 -9.10 9.55
C LYS A 12 -11.16 -9.01 11.04
N GLN A 13 -10.46 -9.79 11.86
CA GLN A 13 -10.62 -9.73 13.31
C GLN A 13 -10.20 -8.36 13.87
N LEU A 14 -9.10 -7.79 13.37
CA LEU A 14 -8.66 -6.45 13.78
C LEU A 14 -9.69 -5.37 13.42
N MET A 15 -10.39 -5.55 12.32
CA MET A 15 -11.40 -4.57 11.85
C MET A 15 -12.61 -4.47 12.77
N SER A 16 -12.80 -5.40 13.69
CA SER A 16 -13.88 -5.32 14.69
C SER A 16 -13.61 -4.27 15.77
N THR A 17 -12.37 -3.78 15.83
CA THR A 17 -11.94 -2.74 16.79
C THR A 17 -12.19 -1.35 16.19
N SER A 18 -12.71 -0.44 17.00
CA SER A 18 -12.95 0.95 16.58
C SER A 18 -12.21 1.91 17.51
N PRO A 19 -11.48 2.91 16.99
CA PRO A 19 -11.24 3.18 15.58
C PRO A 19 -10.39 2.09 14.91
N MET A 20 -10.28 2.13 13.59
CA MET A 20 -9.51 1.16 12.81
C MET A 20 -8.06 1.11 13.31
N PRO A 21 -7.55 -0.07 13.73
CA PRO A 21 -6.19 -0.18 14.26
C PRO A 21 -5.17 -0.31 13.11
N TRP A 22 -4.93 0.78 12.40
CA TRP A 22 -4.05 0.78 11.22
C TRP A 22 -2.65 0.25 11.53
N ASP A 23 -2.09 0.59 12.70
CA ASP A 23 -0.75 0.12 13.06
C ASP A 23 -0.70 -1.40 13.16
N ASP A 24 -1.72 -2.01 13.77
CA ASP A 24 -1.80 -3.48 13.89
C ASP A 24 -2.00 -4.13 12.52
N VAL A 25 -2.81 -3.53 11.66
CA VAL A 25 -3.00 -4.00 10.30
C VAL A 25 -1.67 -4.00 9.54
N LEU A 26 -0.93 -2.89 9.63
CA LEU A 26 0.36 -2.78 8.93
C LEU A 26 1.39 -3.75 9.51
N THR A 27 1.36 -4.02 10.81
CA THR A 27 2.24 -5.04 11.42
C THR A 27 1.97 -6.42 10.81
N GLN A 28 0.71 -6.76 10.57
CA GLN A 28 0.36 -8.02 9.89
C GLN A 28 0.93 -8.07 8.47
N LEU A 29 0.85 -6.95 7.75
CA LEU A 29 1.36 -6.88 6.37
C LEU A 29 2.88 -6.98 6.32
N THR A 30 3.59 -6.21 7.17
CA THR A 30 5.05 -6.25 7.20
C THR A 30 5.57 -7.63 7.57
N ALA A 31 4.90 -8.32 8.50
CA ALA A 31 5.28 -9.66 8.89
C ALA A 31 5.02 -10.68 7.78
N HIS A 32 3.83 -10.66 7.19
CA HIS A 32 3.46 -11.67 6.18
C HIS A 32 4.27 -11.54 4.89
N PHE A 33 4.42 -10.31 4.39
CA PHE A 33 5.13 -10.06 3.13
C PHE A 33 6.63 -9.90 3.30
N GLU A 34 7.13 -9.93 4.55
CA GLU A 34 8.54 -9.70 4.86
C GLU A 34 9.03 -8.37 4.26
N CYS A 35 8.23 -7.33 4.47
CA CYS A 35 8.49 -5.98 3.98
C CYS A 35 8.64 -5.05 5.17
N PRO A 36 9.81 -4.41 5.40
CA PRO A 36 9.97 -3.51 6.54
C PRO A 36 9.19 -2.20 6.40
N VAL A 37 8.77 -1.87 5.19
CA VAL A 37 7.97 -0.65 4.93
C VAL A 37 6.57 -1.05 4.47
N ALA A 38 5.56 -0.45 5.10
CA ALA A 38 4.16 -0.57 4.68
C ALA A 38 3.45 0.75 4.93
N THR A 39 2.53 1.09 4.04
CA THR A 39 1.74 2.32 4.11
C THR A 39 0.29 2.06 3.81
N VAL A 40 -0.60 2.85 4.40
CA VAL A 40 -2.00 2.93 3.99
C VAL A 40 -2.39 4.39 3.81
N HIS A 41 -2.89 4.69 2.62
CA HIS A 41 -3.48 5.98 2.29
C HIS A 41 -4.96 5.77 2.01
N MET A 42 -5.80 6.69 2.50
CA MET A 42 -7.23 6.65 2.21
C MET A 42 -7.62 7.85 1.36
N MET A 43 -8.52 7.61 0.42
CA MET A 43 -9.07 8.67 -0.43
C MET A 43 -9.95 9.59 0.41
N ASP A 44 -9.73 10.89 0.30
CA ASP A 44 -10.59 11.90 0.91
C ASP A 44 -11.49 12.48 -0.16
N ALA A 45 -12.80 12.33 0.01
CA ALA A 45 -13.77 12.80 -0.97
C ALA A 45 -13.78 14.32 -1.08
N SER A 46 -13.34 15.05 -0.04
CA SER A 46 -13.37 16.51 -0.04
C SER A 46 -12.34 17.11 -0.99
N ASP A 47 -11.20 16.47 -1.21
CA ASP A 47 -10.15 16.98 -2.09
C ASP A 47 -9.76 16.01 -3.22
N GLY A 48 -10.27 14.78 -3.21
CA GLY A 48 -9.94 13.77 -4.21
C GLY A 48 -8.52 13.26 -4.13
N MET A 49 -7.85 13.46 -3.00
CA MET A 49 -6.45 13.03 -2.80
C MET A 49 -6.35 11.89 -1.80
N LEU A 50 -5.21 11.20 -1.85
CA LEU A 50 -4.88 10.12 -0.94
C LEU A 50 -4.17 10.69 0.30
N HIS A 51 -4.70 10.40 1.48
CA HIS A 51 -4.16 10.89 2.75
C HIS A 51 -3.58 9.73 3.56
N LEU A 52 -2.37 9.91 4.07
CA LEU A 52 -1.70 8.88 4.88
C LEU A 52 -2.48 8.65 6.18
N ARG A 53 -2.84 7.40 6.43
CA ARG A 53 -3.52 6.98 7.67
C ARG A 53 -2.62 6.17 8.58
N GLY A 54 -1.62 5.49 8.03
CA GLY A 54 -0.67 4.72 8.80
C GLY A 54 0.53 4.37 7.98
N GLN A 55 1.64 4.14 8.66
CA GLN A 55 2.88 3.72 8.01
C GLN A 55 3.77 3.00 9.01
N GLN A 56 4.64 2.13 8.49
CA GLN A 56 5.74 1.55 9.26
C GLN A 56 7.00 1.60 8.42
N GLY A 57 8.11 1.90 9.06
CA GLY A 57 9.43 1.80 8.46
C GLY A 57 9.86 2.97 7.58
N LEU A 58 9.03 3.98 7.38
CA LEU A 58 9.43 5.15 6.60
C LEU A 58 10.38 6.04 7.41
N PRO A 59 11.49 6.51 6.80
CA PRO A 59 12.32 7.50 7.47
C PRO A 59 11.53 8.78 7.77
N PRO A 60 11.79 9.45 8.91
CA PRO A 60 11.04 10.66 9.28
C PRO A 60 11.05 11.74 8.20
N PHE A 61 12.16 11.92 7.49
CA PHE A 61 12.26 12.95 6.46
C PHE A 61 11.44 12.65 5.20
N VAL A 62 10.95 11.42 5.03
CA VAL A 62 10.05 11.04 3.93
C VAL A 62 8.59 11.32 4.29
N LEU A 63 8.24 11.28 5.58
CA LEU A 63 6.84 11.37 6.03
C LEU A 63 6.12 12.60 5.50
N ASP A 64 6.75 13.77 5.54
CA ASP A 64 6.13 15.01 5.05
C ASP A 64 5.80 14.95 3.56
N LYS A 65 6.60 14.19 2.82
CA LYS A 65 6.46 14.09 1.36
C LYS A 65 5.36 13.14 0.92
N VAL A 66 4.87 12.28 1.84
CA VAL A 66 3.88 11.24 1.51
C VAL A 66 2.59 11.40 2.29
N GLN A 67 2.39 12.53 3.01
CA GLN A 67 1.16 12.79 3.75
C GLN A 67 -0.06 12.86 2.84
N VAL A 68 0.07 13.54 1.71
CA VAL A 68 -0.99 13.71 0.73
C VAL A 68 -0.43 13.40 -0.65
N ILE A 69 -1.07 12.49 -1.36
CA ILE A 69 -0.64 12.04 -2.68
C ILE A 69 -1.77 12.28 -3.68
N PRO A 70 -1.51 13.07 -4.75
CA PRO A 70 -2.50 13.24 -5.81
C PRO A 70 -2.68 11.95 -6.62
N VAL A 71 -3.90 11.69 -7.06
CA VAL A 71 -4.17 10.60 -8.01
C VAL A 71 -3.36 10.85 -9.27
N GLY A 72 -2.71 9.81 -9.79
CA GLY A 72 -1.85 9.89 -10.98
C GLY A 72 -0.39 10.22 -10.70
N LYS A 73 0.00 10.45 -9.44
CA LYS A 73 1.38 10.79 -9.07
C LYS A 73 1.98 9.72 -8.17
N GLY A 74 3.18 9.23 -8.52
CA GLY A 74 3.88 8.21 -7.77
C GLY A 74 3.18 6.86 -7.84
N MET A 75 3.74 5.86 -7.17
CA MET A 75 3.19 4.49 -7.23
C MET A 75 1.76 4.43 -6.70
N ALA A 76 1.51 5.04 -5.53
CA ALA A 76 0.18 5.02 -4.94
C ALA A 76 -0.84 5.77 -5.81
N GLY A 77 -0.48 6.97 -6.30
CA GLY A 77 -1.35 7.76 -7.16
C GLY A 77 -1.65 7.09 -8.48
N ILE A 78 -0.67 6.41 -9.07
CA ILE A 78 -0.85 5.69 -10.34
C ILE A 78 -1.70 4.44 -10.13
N ALA A 79 -1.50 3.72 -9.02
CA ALA A 79 -2.36 2.58 -8.68
C ALA A 79 -3.82 3.01 -8.53
N ALA A 80 -4.05 4.15 -7.88
CA ALA A 80 -5.40 4.70 -7.75
C ALA A 80 -6.00 5.07 -9.10
N GLU A 81 -5.22 5.71 -9.96
CA GLU A 81 -5.68 6.13 -11.30
C GLU A 81 -6.02 4.94 -12.18
N ARG A 82 -5.14 3.95 -12.21
CA ARG A 82 -5.30 2.75 -13.05
C ARG A 82 -6.28 1.73 -12.47
N LYS A 83 -6.55 1.82 -11.18
CA LYS A 83 -7.36 0.82 -10.43
C LYS A 83 -6.77 -0.57 -10.57
N GLN A 84 -5.45 -0.65 -10.57
CA GLN A 84 -4.68 -1.89 -10.72
C GLN A 84 -3.44 -1.82 -9.85
N PRO A 85 -2.89 -2.98 -9.43
CA PRO A 85 -1.62 -2.98 -8.71
C PRO A 85 -0.49 -2.46 -9.61
N VAL A 86 0.44 -1.75 -8.98
CA VAL A 86 1.63 -1.21 -9.64
C VAL A 86 2.84 -1.69 -8.88
N GLN A 87 3.82 -2.26 -9.57
CA GLN A 87 5.05 -2.68 -8.91
C GLN A 87 6.29 -2.18 -9.64
N VAL A 88 7.35 -2.02 -8.87
CA VAL A 88 8.69 -1.68 -9.36
C VAL A 88 9.66 -2.64 -8.70
N CYS A 89 10.46 -3.35 -9.49
CA CYS A 89 11.42 -4.32 -8.99
C CYS A 89 12.52 -3.66 -8.15
N ASN A 90 12.97 -2.48 -8.55
CA ASN A 90 14.01 -1.74 -7.84
C ASN A 90 13.79 -0.23 -7.98
N LEU A 91 13.31 0.40 -6.90
CA LEU A 91 13.06 1.84 -6.85
C LEU A 91 14.32 2.67 -7.11
N GLN A 92 15.50 2.15 -6.73
CA GLN A 92 16.75 2.90 -6.82
C GLN A 92 17.24 3.06 -8.26
N THR A 93 16.91 2.10 -9.12
CA THR A 93 17.36 2.09 -10.52
C THR A 93 16.23 2.30 -11.53
N ASP A 94 14.98 2.33 -11.07
CA ASP A 94 13.83 2.47 -11.96
C ASP A 94 13.82 3.86 -12.61
N ASP A 95 13.64 3.91 -13.91
CA ASP A 95 13.56 5.13 -14.69
C ASP A 95 12.23 5.25 -15.45
N SER A 96 11.25 4.41 -15.13
CA SER A 96 9.93 4.43 -15.78
C SER A 96 9.15 5.70 -15.49
N GLY A 97 9.49 6.43 -14.43
CA GLY A 97 8.74 7.62 -13.99
C GLY A 97 7.55 7.29 -13.11
N VAL A 98 7.29 6.01 -12.83
CA VAL A 98 6.16 5.59 -11.98
C VAL A 98 6.40 6.02 -10.53
N ALA A 99 7.62 5.83 -10.00
CA ALA A 99 7.96 6.21 -8.65
C ALA A 99 8.39 7.68 -8.59
N ARG A 100 7.94 8.40 -7.54
CA ARG A 100 8.40 9.78 -7.29
C ARG A 100 9.82 9.77 -6.74
N PRO A 101 10.56 10.89 -6.86
CA PRO A 101 11.91 10.97 -6.29
C PRO A 101 11.96 10.65 -4.79
N SER A 102 10.91 10.97 -4.03
CA SER A 102 10.84 10.65 -2.59
C SER A 102 10.90 9.14 -2.31
N ALA A 103 10.47 8.30 -3.25
CA ALA A 103 10.54 6.85 -3.09
C ALA A 103 11.98 6.35 -2.98
N LYS A 104 12.93 7.00 -3.66
CA LYS A 104 14.35 6.64 -3.58
C LYS A 104 14.94 6.96 -2.21
N LEU A 105 14.39 7.94 -1.52
CA LEU A 105 14.84 8.34 -0.18
C LEU A 105 14.50 7.29 0.88
N THR A 106 13.60 6.36 0.60
CA THR A 106 13.26 5.26 1.51
C THR A 106 14.39 4.25 1.64
N GLN A 107 15.33 4.23 0.68
CA GLN A 107 16.37 3.22 0.53
C GLN A 107 15.81 1.81 0.30
N MET A 108 14.53 1.71 -0.06
CA MET A 108 13.91 0.44 -0.45
C MET A 108 14.15 0.19 -1.93
N GLU A 109 14.01 -1.08 -2.34
CA GLU A 109 14.18 -1.50 -3.73
C GLU A 109 12.88 -2.06 -4.30
N GLY A 110 12.48 -3.29 -3.97
CA GLY A 110 11.23 -3.85 -4.48
C GLY A 110 10.01 -3.19 -3.83
N SER A 111 9.04 -2.77 -4.62
CA SER A 111 7.86 -2.07 -4.12
C SER A 111 6.59 -2.45 -4.88
N LEU A 112 5.48 -2.54 -4.15
CA LEU A 112 4.16 -2.86 -4.68
C LEU A 112 3.13 -1.93 -4.06
N ALA A 113 2.29 -1.33 -4.90
CA ALA A 113 1.13 -0.53 -4.48
C ALA A 113 -0.14 -1.21 -4.99
N ALA A 114 -1.10 -1.42 -4.11
CA ALA A 114 -2.37 -2.08 -4.42
C ALA A 114 -3.54 -1.14 -4.11
N PRO A 115 -4.39 -0.81 -5.10
CA PRO A 115 -5.57 -0.01 -4.82
C PRO A 115 -6.59 -0.80 -4.00
N MET A 116 -7.25 -0.12 -3.08
CA MET A 116 -8.30 -0.68 -2.23
C MET A 116 -9.63 -0.39 -2.92
N LEU A 117 -10.24 -1.41 -3.51
CA LEU A 117 -11.40 -1.24 -4.39
C LEU A 117 -12.69 -1.78 -3.75
N VAL A 118 -13.77 -1.00 -3.88
CA VAL A 118 -15.14 -1.44 -3.58
C VAL A 118 -15.98 -1.13 -4.81
N ASP A 119 -16.50 -2.16 -5.47
CA ASP A 119 -17.34 -2.02 -6.67
C ASP A 119 -16.69 -1.11 -7.73
N GLY A 120 -15.38 -1.24 -7.89
CA GLY A 120 -14.60 -0.46 -8.85
C GLY A 120 -14.21 0.95 -8.40
N ASP A 121 -14.65 1.38 -7.21
CA ASP A 121 -14.27 2.67 -6.65
C ASP A 121 -13.04 2.54 -5.77
N VAL A 122 -12.10 3.46 -5.93
CA VAL A 122 -10.88 3.49 -5.11
C VAL A 122 -11.18 4.16 -3.78
N ARG A 123 -10.97 3.41 -2.69
CA ARG A 123 -11.10 3.93 -1.32
C ARG A 123 -9.75 4.30 -0.72
N GLY A 124 -8.67 3.76 -1.26
CA GLY A 124 -7.33 4.02 -0.78
C GLY A 124 -6.31 3.18 -1.52
N VAL A 125 -5.08 3.17 -1.02
CA VAL A 125 -3.97 2.39 -1.58
C VAL A 125 -3.11 1.83 -0.45
N LEU A 126 -2.78 0.55 -0.54
CA LEU A 126 -1.79 -0.10 0.31
C LEU A 126 -0.44 -0.13 -0.41
N GLY A 127 0.63 0.17 0.32
CA GLY A 127 1.99 0.07 -0.21
C GLY A 127 2.85 -0.83 0.66
N ILE A 128 3.69 -1.65 0.04
CA ILE A 128 4.72 -2.44 0.73
C ILE A 128 6.03 -2.35 -0.04
N ALA A 129 7.15 -2.41 0.69
CA ALA A 129 8.46 -2.32 0.06
C ALA A 129 9.49 -3.17 0.79
N LYS A 130 10.44 -3.70 0.01
CA LYS A 130 11.55 -4.55 0.46
C LYS A 130 12.89 -3.82 0.27
N PRO A 131 13.89 -4.10 1.13
CA PRO A 131 15.22 -3.51 0.96
C PRO A 131 16.03 -4.13 -0.18
N THR A 132 15.51 -5.14 -0.85
CA THR A 132 16.16 -5.84 -1.97
C THR A 132 15.29 -5.75 -3.22
N ALA A 133 15.93 -5.84 -4.39
CA ALA A 133 15.20 -5.96 -5.65
C ALA A 133 14.30 -7.20 -5.58
N TYR A 134 13.05 -7.05 -6.00
CA TYR A 134 12.08 -8.13 -5.84
C TYR A 134 10.92 -7.99 -6.82
N ASP A 135 10.57 -9.09 -7.46
CA ASP A 135 9.37 -9.19 -8.28
C ASP A 135 8.28 -9.91 -7.48
N PHE A 136 7.27 -9.17 -7.06
CA PHE A 136 6.16 -9.77 -6.34
C PHE A 136 5.41 -10.73 -7.26
N SER A 137 5.12 -11.93 -6.75
CA SER A 137 4.39 -12.94 -7.51
C SER A 137 2.93 -12.54 -7.68
N ASP A 138 2.25 -13.18 -8.62
CA ASP A 138 0.81 -12.97 -8.80
C ASP A 138 0.04 -13.32 -7.52
N ALA A 139 0.44 -14.39 -6.83
CA ALA A 139 -0.20 -14.78 -5.57
C ALA A 139 -0.03 -13.71 -4.49
N GLU A 140 1.16 -13.13 -4.36
CA GLU A 140 1.41 -12.06 -3.41
C GLU A 140 0.61 -10.80 -3.76
N THR A 141 0.59 -10.44 -5.03
CA THR A 141 -0.16 -9.29 -5.53
C THR A 141 -1.67 -9.46 -5.30
N ASP A 142 -2.20 -10.65 -5.64
CA ASP A 142 -3.61 -10.96 -5.45
C ASP A 142 -4.00 -10.93 -3.97
N LEU A 143 -3.11 -11.40 -3.10
CA LEU A 143 -3.35 -11.36 -1.65
C LEU A 143 -3.41 -9.92 -1.14
N LEU A 144 -2.48 -9.06 -1.56
CA LEU A 144 -2.50 -7.66 -1.15
C LEU A 144 -3.74 -6.95 -1.68
N MET A 145 -4.15 -7.24 -2.92
CA MET A 145 -5.40 -6.73 -3.48
C MET A 145 -6.61 -7.17 -2.65
N ALA A 146 -6.63 -8.43 -2.20
CA ALA A 146 -7.72 -8.95 -1.37
C ALA A 146 -7.76 -8.27 0.01
N VAL A 147 -6.59 -8.03 0.61
CA VAL A 147 -6.49 -7.26 1.85
C VAL A 147 -7.04 -5.85 1.63
N GLY A 148 -6.67 -5.21 0.54
CA GLY A 148 -7.16 -3.87 0.19
C GLY A 148 -8.67 -3.82 0.03
N ALA A 149 -9.26 -4.81 -0.65
CA ALA A 149 -10.71 -4.90 -0.82
C ALA A 149 -11.42 -5.07 0.52
N LEU A 150 -10.85 -5.89 1.41
CA LEU A 150 -11.39 -6.09 2.75
C LEU A 150 -11.37 -4.79 3.56
N LEU A 151 -10.24 -4.08 3.57
CA LEU A 151 -10.06 -2.84 4.32
C LEU A 151 -10.86 -1.67 3.73
N ALA A 152 -11.17 -1.72 2.45
CA ALA A 152 -11.89 -0.65 1.76
C ALA A 152 -13.31 -0.47 2.29
N ASP A 153 -13.86 -1.51 2.90
CA ASP A 153 -15.19 -1.47 3.52
C ASP A 153 -15.18 -0.89 4.95
N SER A 154 -14.01 -0.48 5.43
CA SER A 154 -13.89 0.03 6.79
C SER A 154 -14.30 1.49 6.93
#